data_814cd8a7def4de138220c77e39147a35
#
_entry.id   814cd8a7def4de138220c77e39147a35
#
_cell.length_a   1.000
_cell.length_b   1.000
_cell.length_c   1.000
_cell.angle_alpha   90.00
_cell.angle_beta   90.00
_cell.angle_gamma   90.00
#
_symmetry.space_group_name_H-M   'P 1'
#
loop_
_entity.id
_entity.type
_entity.pdbx_description
1 polymer ?
#
loop_
_entity_poly.entity_id
_entity_poly.type
_entity_poly.pdbx_seq_one_letter_code
_entity_poly.pdbx_strand_id
1 'polypeptide(L)'
;WEKTTRPFLRGREFLWQEGHTIHATEEEAREETLRMLEIYADICENWLAMPVIRGDKTEKEKFAGAENTYTIECMMHDRKALQSGTSHYFGDGFAKAFGISFSDKENKLRNPHETSWGMSTRVIGGLIMTHGDNNGLVLPPKIAPIQVVVLPIAAHKPGVTEAAEAVVERLKAAGVRVKGDFSDNRSEERRVGKECR
;
A
#
# COMPACT_ATOMS: atom_id res chain seq x y z
N TRP A 1 -20.26 -3.09 16.12
CA TRP A 1 -20.84 -2.01 15.32
C TRP A 1 -20.15 -0.68 15.57
N GLU A 2 -19.39 -0.17 14.57
CA GLU A 2 -18.61 1.06 14.70
C GLU A 2 -19.52 2.30 14.72
N LYS A 3 -19.43 3.09 15.78
CA LYS A 3 -20.24 4.31 15.95
C LYS A 3 -19.55 5.56 15.43
N THR A 4 -18.20 5.61 15.53
CA THR A 4 -17.41 6.78 15.12
C THR A 4 -16.60 6.42 13.89
N THR A 5 -16.97 6.98 12.74
CA THR A 5 -16.26 6.73 11.47
C THR A 5 -15.36 7.91 11.10
N ARG A 6 -14.26 7.60 10.38
CA ARG A 6 -13.37 8.57 9.74
C ARG A 6 -13.04 8.08 8.35
N PRO A 7 -13.11 8.91 7.32
CA PRO A 7 -12.81 8.49 5.94
C PRO A 7 -11.50 7.70 5.86
N PHE A 8 -11.55 6.55 5.18
CA PHE A 8 -10.48 5.58 5.01
C PHE A 8 -9.92 4.96 6.29
N LEU A 9 -9.78 5.71 7.38
CA LEU A 9 -9.12 5.23 8.61
C LEU A 9 -10.01 4.29 9.42
N ARG A 10 -11.31 4.58 9.46
CA ARG A 10 -12.29 3.77 10.20
C ARG A 10 -13.67 3.85 9.55
N GLY A 11 -14.00 2.86 8.75
CA GLY A 11 -15.30 2.72 8.08
C GLY A 11 -16.16 1.62 8.71
N ARG A 12 -17.45 1.63 8.40
CA ARG A 12 -18.36 0.50 8.68
C ARG A 12 -18.15 -0.62 7.68
N GLU A 13 -17.78 -0.26 6.46
CA GLU A 13 -17.39 -1.14 5.38
C GLU A 13 -16.07 -0.63 4.77
N PHE A 14 -15.25 -1.53 4.27
CA PHE A 14 -14.00 -1.19 3.60
C PHE A 14 -13.64 -2.29 2.59
N LEU A 15 -12.96 -1.89 1.54
CA LEU A 15 -12.34 -2.82 0.63
C LEU A 15 -10.98 -3.25 1.20
N TRP A 16 -10.63 -4.50 1.01
CA TRP A 16 -9.35 -5.03 1.45
C TRP A 16 -8.87 -6.16 0.56
N GLN A 17 -7.60 -6.41 0.60
CA GLN A 17 -6.96 -7.61 0.11
C GLN A 17 -6.72 -8.51 1.33
N GLU A 18 -7.12 -9.74 1.23
CA GLU A 18 -6.88 -10.78 2.21
C GLU A 18 -6.37 -12.02 1.49
N GLY A 19 -5.44 -12.72 2.11
CA GLY A 19 -4.96 -14.00 1.63
C GLY A 19 -4.90 -15.01 2.76
N HIS A 20 -5.06 -16.30 2.40
CA HIS A 20 -4.97 -17.43 3.29
C HIS A 20 -4.17 -18.53 2.63
N THR A 21 -3.26 -19.15 3.36
CA THR A 21 -2.54 -20.33 2.88
C THR A 21 -2.47 -21.40 3.96
N ILE A 22 -2.24 -22.63 3.51
CA ILE A 22 -1.99 -23.78 4.36
C ILE A 22 -0.68 -24.44 3.95
N HIS A 23 0.06 -24.91 4.93
CA HIS A 23 1.39 -25.46 4.76
C HIS A 23 1.55 -26.78 5.49
N ALA A 24 2.42 -27.64 4.96
CA ALA A 24 2.69 -28.93 5.57
C ALA A 24 3.49 -28.82 6.86
N THR A 25 4.32 -27.78 6.97
CA THR A 25 5.20 -27.59 8.15
C THR A 25 5.03 -26.19 8.74
N GLU A 26 5.42 -26.07 10.00
CA GLU A 26 5.45 -24.80 10.71
C GLU A 26 6.42 -23.81 10.06
N GLU A 27 7.58 -24.29 9.65
CA GLU A 27 8.62 -23.46 9.04
C GLU A 27 8.13 -22.80 7.76
N GLU A 28 7.49 -23.58 6.86
CA GLU A 28 6.91 -23.05 5.63
C GLU A 28 5.83 -21.97 5.91
N ALA A 29 4.97 -22.22 6.88
CA ALA A 29 3.92 -21.28 7.25
C ALA A 29 4.49 -19.98 7.86
N ARG A 30 5.51 -20.10 8.73
CA ARG A 30 6.17 -18.92 9.32
C ARG A 30 6.93 -18.10 8.27
N GLU A 31 7.61 -18.78 7.34
CA GLU A 31 8.29 -18.10 6.22
C GLU A 31 7.29 -17.32 5.36
N GLU A 32 6.15 -17.92 5.02
CA GLU A 32 5.11 -17.25 4.24
C GLU A 32 4.51 -16.06 5.00
N THR A 33 4.25 -16.22 6.30
CA THR A 33 3.76 -15.14 7.15
C THR A 33 4.68 -13.92 7.11
N LEU A 34 5.98 -14.12 7.26
CA LEU A 34 6.97 -13.04 7.23
C LEU A 34 7.17 -12.48 5.81
N ARG A 35 7.14 -13.33 4.78
CA ARG A 35 7.22 -12.92 3.37
C ARG A 35 6.08 -11.94 3.03
N MET A 36 4.86 -12.24 3.42
CA MET A 36 3.72 -11.38 3.14
C MET A 36 3.77 -10.06 3.91
N LEU A 37 4.30 -10.06 5.14
CA LEU A 37 4.57 -8.82 5.87
C LEU A 37 5.56 -7.92 5.12
N GLU A 38 6.65 -8.50 4.59
CA GLU A 38 7.65 -7.75 3.82
C GLU A 38 7.10 -7.22 2.50
N ILE A 39 6.21 -7.96 1.81
CA ILE A 39 5.53 -7.47 0.60
C ILE A 39 4.67 -6.24 0.93
N TYR A 40 3.92 -6.27 2.04
CA TYR A 40 3.15 -5.11 2.48
C TYR A 40 4.04 -3.92 2.86
N ALA A 41 5.16 -4.20 3.51
CA ALA A 41 6.14 -3.16 3.85
C ALA A 41 6.74 -2.55 2.58
N ASP A 42 7.10 -3.36 1.59
CA ASP A 42 7.61 -2.89 0.28
C ASP A 42 6.60 -1.97 -0.42
N ILE A 43 5.31 -2.36 -0.43
CA ILE A 43 4.24 -1.50 -0.99
C ILE A 43 4.20 -0.16 -0.27
N CYS A 44 4.20 -0.15 1.06
CA CYS A 44 4.16 1.09 1.83
C CYS A 44 5.40 1.95 1.60
N GLU A 45 6.60 1.39 1.72
CA GLU A 45 7.86 2.13 1.66
C GLU A 45 8.23 2.54 0.24
N ASN A 46 8.16 1.61 -0.71
CA ASN A 46 8.70 1.81 -2.06
C ASN A 46 7.68 2.31 -3.09
N TRP A 47 6.39 2.11 -2.85
CA TRP A 47 5.32 2.59 -3.76
C TRP A 47 4.59 3.79 -3.20
N LEU A 48 4.18 3.72 -1.92
CA LEU A 48 3.44 4.77 -1.25
C LEU A 48 4.35 5.81 -0.57
N ALA A 49 5.67 5.58 -0.54
CA ALA A 49 6.66 6.41 0.16
C ALA A 49 6.29 6.67 1.64
N MET A 50 5.69 5.67 2.28
CA MET A 50 5.26 5.68 3.67
C MET A 50 6.20 4.78 4.48
N PRO A 51 7.14 5.33 5.25
CA PRO A 51 7.98 4.53 6.14
C PRO A 51 7.14 3.77 7.16
N VAL A 52 7.43 2.48 7.35
CA VAL A 52 6.72 1.63 8.30
C VAL A 52 7.68 0.96 9.28
N ILE A 53 7.17 0.71 10.48
CA ILE A 53 7.85 -0.11 11.50
C ILE A 53 7.18 -1.47 11.51
N ARG A 54 7.99 -2.52 11.42
CA ARG A 54 7.56 -3.91 11.55
C ARG A 54 7.59 -4.32 13.02
N GLY A 55 6.61 -5.07 13.45
CA GLY A 55 6.53 -5.52 14.83
C GLY A 55 5.67 -6.77 15.02
N ASP A 56 5.85 -7.43 16.13
CA ASP A 56 4.98 -8.50 16.60
C ASP A 56 4.01 -7.92 17.64
N LYS A 57 2.75 -8.25 17.51
CA LYS A 57 1.71 -7.75 18.44
C LYS A 57 1.77 -8.49 19.77
N THR A 58 1.52 -7.73 20.83
CA THR A 58 1.41 -8.31 22.17
C THR A 58 0.24 -9.30 22.26
N GLU A 59 0.28 -10.19 23.24
CA GLU A 59 -0.79 -11.16 23.51
C GLU A 59 -2.18 -10.53 23.59
N LYS A 60 -2.26 -9.29 24.08
CA LYS A 60 -3.51 -8.56 24.23
C LYS A 60 -4.08 -8.07 22.91
N GLU A 61 -3.22 -7.81 21.93
CA GLU A 61 -3.59 -7.15 20.66
C GLU A 61 -3.50 -8.06 19.45
N LYS A 62 -2.92 -9.24 19.60
CA LYS A 62 -2.85 -10.21 18.51
C LYS A 62 -4.23 -10.69 18.11
N PHE A 63 -4.37 -11.16 16.88
CA PHE A 63 -5.61 -11.74 16.39
C PHE A 63 -5.98 -12.98 17.21
N ALA A 64 -7.26 -13.06 17.62
CA ALA A 64 -7.76 -14.17 18.42
C ALA A 64 -7.61 -15.50 17.67
N GLY A 65 -6.89 -16.45 18.28
CA GLY A 65 -6.58 -17.75 17.67
C GLY A 65 -5.27 -17.80 16.89
N ALA A 66 -4.62 -16.66 16.65
CA ALA A 66 -3.27 -16.66 16.08
C ALA A 66 -2.22 -16.97 17.16
N GLU A 67 -1.19 -17.73 16.80
CA GLU A 67 0.00 -17.86 17.64
C GLU A 67 0.84 -16.59 17.60
N ASN A 68 1.06 -16.04 16.39
CA ASN A 68 1.71 -14.75 16.19
C ASN A 68 0.88 -13.85 15.26
N THR A 69 0.88 -12.56 15.53
CA THR A 69 0.34 -11.51 14.65
C THR A 69 1.41 -10.46 14.42
N TYR A 70 1.95 -10.43 13.22
CA TYR A 70 2.88 -9.39 12.78
C TYR A 70 2.12 -8.23 12.18
N THR A 71 2.67 -7.03 12.32
CA THR A 71 2.07 -5.79 11.82
C THR A 71 3.10 -4.88 11.20
N ILE A 72 2.67 -4.07 10.25
CA ILE A 72 3.38 -2.88 9.81
C ILE A 72 2.58 -1.65 10.21
N GLU A 73 3.25 -0.68 10.79
CA GLU A 73 2.63 0.55 11.26
C GLU A 73 3.39 1.77 10.74
N CYS A 74 2.68 2.73 10.14
CA CYS A 74 3.25 3.99 9.73
C CYS A 74 2.98 5.09 10.76
N MET A 75 3.92 6.04 10.86
CA MET A 75 3.75 7.24 11.68
C MET A 75 3.05 8.31 10.84
N MET A 76 1.88 8.75 11.29
CA MET A 76 1.14 9.84 10.67
C MET A 76 1.67 11.19 11.18
N HIS A 77 1.37 12.29 10.46
CA HIS A 77 1.85 13.61 10.86
C HIS A 77 1.26 14.10 12.22
N ASP A 78 0.15 13.55 12.67
CA ASP A 78 -0.41 13.78 14.01
C ASP A 78 0.32 12.98 15.11
N ARG A 79 1.43 12.31 14.77
CA ARG A 79 2.28 11.47 15.63
C ARG A 79 1.59 10.22 16.19
N LYS A 80 0.52 9.78 15.57
CA LYS A 80 -0.12 8.50 15.87
C LYS A 80 0.34 7.43 14.90
N ALA A 81 0.56 6.24 15.41
CA ALA A 81 0.83 5.08 14.58
C ALA A 81 -0.47 4.59 13.93
N LEU A 82 -0.40 4.24 12.65
CA LEU A 82 -1.49 3.64 11.89
C LEU A 82 -1.10 2.23 11.47
N GLN A 83 -1.85 1.24 11.93
CA GLN A 83 -1.73 -0.12 11.42
C GLN A 83 -2.07 -0.15 9.93
N SER A 84 -1.08 -0.51 9.11
CA SER A 84 -1.18 -0.46 7.65
C SER A 84 -1.34 -1.83 7.00
N GLY A 85 -0.93 -2.89 7.69
CA GLY A 85 -1.12 -4.26 7.25
C GLY A 85 -0.78 -5.24 8.37
N THR A 86 -1.34 -6.45 8.31
CA THR A 86 -1.06 -7.53 9.26
C THR A 86 -0.81 -8.84 8.55
N SER A 87 -0.04 -9.70 9.18
CA SER A 87 0.18 -11.08 8.75
C SER A 87 0.16 -11.99 9.98
N HIS A 88 -0.56 -13.10 9.87
CA HIS A 88 -0.87 -13.97 11.00
C HIS A 88 -0.34 -15.38 10.76
N TYR A 89 0.25 -15.98 11.79
CA TYR A 89 0.53 -17.39 11.88
C TYR A 89 -0.44 -18.01 12.90
N PHE A 90 -1.21 -19.01 12.48
CA PHE A 90 -2.24 -19.64 13.32
C PHE A 90 -1.81 -20.99 13.90
N GLY A 91 -0.66 -21.51 13.50
CA GLY A 91 -0.35 -22.91 13.80
C GLY A 91 -1.33 -23.87 13.12
N ASP A 92 -1.61 -24.97 13.76
CA ASP A 92 -2.57 -25.97 13.30
C ASP A 92 -3.92 -25.95 14.07
N GLY A 93 -4.10 -24.92 14.92
CA GLY A 93 -5.24 -24.85 15.83
C GLY A 93 -6.60 -24.80 15.11
N PHE A 94 -6.75 -23.93 14.10
CA PHE A 94 -7.99 -23.87 13.32
C PHE A 94 -8.19 -25.11 12.46
N ALA A 95 -7.13 -25.66 11.87
CA ALA A 95 -7.21 -26.91 11.11
C ALA A 95 -7.74 -28.05 11.98
N LYS A 96 -7.27 -28.19 13.22
CA LYS A 96 -7.80 -29.16 14.18
C LYS A 96 -9.26 -28.91 14.53
N ALA A 97 -9.62 -27.64 14.81
CA ALA A 97 -10.98 -27.27 15.18
C ALA A 97 -12.00 -27.55 14.08
N PHE A 98 -11.61 -27.32 12.81
CA PHE A 98 -12.46 -27.54 11.64
C PHE A 98 -12.32 -28.93 11.00
N GLY A 99 -11.44 -29.79 11.54
CA GLY A 99 -11.22 -31.14 11.00
C GLY A 99 -10.52 -31.15 9.64
N ILE A 100 -9.73 -30.12 9.36
CA ILE A 100 -8.94 -30.02 8.12
C ILE A 100 -7.67 -30.88 8.28
N SER A 101 -7.46 -31.82 7.36
CA SER A 101 -6.30 -32.70 7.36
C SER A 101 -5.82 -32.99 5.94
N PHE A 102 -4.59 -33.37 5.81
CA PHE A 102 -3.98 -33.85 4.57
C PHE A 102 -3.13 -35.09 4.83
N SER A 103 -2.88 -35.89 3.80
CA SER A 103 -1.93 -37.00 3.85
C SER A 103 -0.52 -36.50 3.54
N ASP A 104 0.42 -36.70 4.46
CA ASP A 104 1.82 -36.39 4.23
C ASP A 104 2.48 -37.40 3.27
N LYS A 105 3.78 -37.21 3.00
CA LYS A 105 4.55 -38.06 2.09
C LYS A 105 4.67 -39.50 2.57
N GLU A 106 4.46 -39.75 3.86
CA GLU A 106 4.45 -41.08 4.51
C GLU A 106 3.00 -41.66 4.62
N ASN A 107 2.01 -41.06 3.94
CA ASN A 107 0.59 -41.40 4.02
C ASN A 107 0.00 -41.32 5.43
N LYS A 108 0.54 -40.43 6.29
CA LYS A 108 -0.03 -40.13 7.60
C LYS A 108 -0.90 -38.89 7.53
N LEU A 109 -2.04 -38.91 8.21
CA LEU A 109 -2.91 -37.76 8.34
C LEU A 109 -2.26 -36.72 9.28
N ARG A 110 -2.16 -35.49 8.81
CA ARG A 110 -1.64 -34.31 9.52
C ARG A 110 -2.63 -33.15 9.42
N ASN A 111 -2.60 -32.28 10.40
CA ASN A 111 -3.27 -30.98 10.28
C ASN A 111 -2.30 -29.97 9.69
N PRO A 112 -2.70 -29.19 8.69
CA PRO A 112 -1.84 -28.17 8.11
C PRO A 112 -1.65 -26.98 9.06
N HIS A 113 -0.56 -26.27 8.90
CA HIS A 113 -0.32 -24.98 9.52
C HIS A 113 -0.92 -23.87 8.64
N GLU A 114 -1.65 -22.94 9.26
CA GLU A 114 -2.41 -21.94 8.56
C GLU A 114 -1.80 -20.55 8.74
N THR A 115 -1.91 -19.74 7.68
CA THR A 115 -1.54 -18.34 7.70
C THR A 115 -2.62 -17.48 7.06
N SER A 116 -2.66 -16.21 7.43
CA SER A 116 -3.42 -15.22 6.70
C SER A 116 -2.75 -13.86 6.77
N TRP A 117 -3.10 -12.99 5.86
CA TRP A 117 -2.62 -11.61 5.83
C TRP A 117 -3.68 -10.69 5.26
N GLY A 118 -3.61 -9.41 5.61
CA GLY A 118 -4.58 -8.42 5.15
C GLY A 118 -4.05 -7.01 5.11
N MET A 119 -4.44 -6.31 4.04
CA MET A 119 -4.24 -4.88 3.85
C MET A 119 -5.53 -4.26 3.31
N SER A 120 -5.98 -3.17 3.89
CA SER A 120 -7.24 -2.52 3.52
C SER A 120 -7.02 -1.14 2.91
N THR A 121 -8.10 -0.54 2.43
CA THR A 121 -8.13 0.86 1.97
C THR A 121 -7.76 1.88 3.05
N ARG A 122 -7.53 1.45 4.30
CA ARG A 122 -6.94 2.29 5.35
C ARG A 122 -5.58 2.88 4.95
N VAL A 123 -4.79 2.19 4.13
CA VAL A 123 -3.51 2.71 3.62
C VAL A 123 -3.67 3.97 2.76
N ILE A 124 -4.84 4.18 2.14
CA ILE A 124 -5.17 5.44 1.45
C ILE A 124 -5.26 6.58 2.48
N GLY A 125 -5.88 6.32 3.62
CA GLY A 125 -5.88 7.26 4.74
C GLY A 125 -4.47 7.55 5.25
N GLY A 126 -3.64 6.52 5.40
CA GLY A 126 -2.22 6.66 5.74
C GLY A 126 -1.46 7.52 4.73
N LEU A 127 -1.66 7.28 3.44
CA LEU A 127 -1.07 8.07 2.35
C LEU A 127 -1.45 9.56 2.46
N ILE A 128 -2.74 9.86 2.65
CA ILE A 128 -3.24 11.22 2.82
C ILE A 128 -2.62 11.88 4.05
N MET A 129 -2.58 11.17 5.17
CA MET A 129 -2.03 11.68 6.44
C MET A 129 -0.51 11.83 6.42
N THR A 130 0.20 11.12 5.55
CA THR A 130 1.66 11.22 5.41
C THR A 130 2.07 12.32 4.43
N HIS A 131 1.36 12.46 3.31
CA HIS A 131 1.79 13.31 2.19
C HIS A 131 0.86 14.50 1.91
N GLY A 132 -0.35 14.51 2.48
CA GLY A 132 -1.30 15.60 2.28
C GLY A 132 -0.91 16.86 3.05
N ASP A 133 -1.30 18.00 2.52
CA ASP A 133 -1.21 19.31 3.15
C ASP A 133 -2.55 20.07 3.06
N ASN A 134 -2.58 21.34 3.51
CA ASN A 134 -3.79 22.17 3.45
C ASN A 134 -4.25 22.48 2.01
N ASN A 135 -3.43 22.22 1.00
CA ASN A 135 -3.75 22.42 -0.40
C ASN A 135 -4.24 21.14 -1.09
N GLY A 136 -4.15 20.01 -0.42
CA GLY A 136 -4.65 18.73 -0.90
C GLY A 136 -3.65 17.58 -0.78
N LEU A 137 -3.93 16.51 -1.50
CA LEU A 137 -3.12 15.30 -1.53
C LEU A 137 -1.91 15.48 -2.46
N VAL A 138 -0.73 15.13 -1.97
CA VAL A 138 0.49 14.98 -2.77
C VAL A 138 0.74 13.49 -2.98
N LEU A 139 0.74 13.05 -4.24
CA LEU A 139 0.97 11.64 -4.57
C LEU A 139 2.47 11.36 -4.80
N PRO A 140 3.02 10.30 -4.21
CA PRO A 140 4.34 9.83 -4.55
C PRO A 140 4.46 9.51 -6.05
N PRO A 141 5.62 9.78 -6.69
CA PRO A 141 5.76 9.63 -8.13
C PRO A 141 5.43 8.23 -8.67
N LYS A 142 5.73 7.17 -7.91
CA LYS A 142 5.44 5.80 -8.36
C LYS A 142 3.95 5.53 -8.57
N ILE A 143 3.07 6.12 -7.77
CA ILE A 143 1.62 5.91 -7.85
C ILE A 143 0.88 7.07 -8.53
N ALA A 144 1.52 8.22 -8.72
CA ALA A 144 0.91 9.36 -9.36
C ALA A 144 0.47 8.99 -10.80
N PRO A 145 -0.78 9.27 -11.21
CA PRO A 145 -1.24 9.05 -12.59
C PRO A 145 -0.40 9.82 -13.60
N ILE A 146 0.06 11.01 -13.22
CA ILE A 146 0.99 11.85 -13.98
C ILE A 146 2.21 12.08 -13.09
N GLN A 147 3.39 11.64 -13.56
CA GLN A 147 4.66 11.79 -12.84
C GLN A 147 5.35 13.12 -13.16
N VAL A 148 5.19 13.59 -14.38
CA VAL A 148 5.82 14.81 -14.89
C VAL A 148 4.82 15.59 -15.72
N VAL A 149 4.71 16.89 -15.45
CA VAL A 149 3.99 17.83 -16.32
C VAL A 149 5.02 18.73 -16.99
N VAL A 150 4.97 18.82 -18.33
CA VAL A 150 5.83 19.69 -19.11
C VAL A 150 5.03 20.95 -19.45
N LEU A 151 5.55 22.10 -19.00
CA LEU A 151 4.92 23.41 -19.20
C LEU A 151 5.84 24.28 -20.09
N PRO A 152 5.47 24.55 -21.36
CA PRO A 152 6.23 25.49 -22.19
C PRO A 152 6.06 26.92 -21.66
N ILE A 153 7.15 27.53 -21.19
CA ILE A 153 7.16 28.94 -20.77
C ILE A 153 7.48 29.79 -21.99
N ALA A 154 6.68 30.84 -22.22
CA ALA A 154 6.76 31.69 -23.40
C ALA A 154 6.52 30.90 -24.71
N ALA A 155 5.45 30.12 -24.77
CA ALA A 155 5.04 29.31 -25.92
C ALA A 155 4.86 30.11 -27.24
N HIS A 156 4.69 31.44 -27.13
CA HIS A 156 4.63 32.35 -28.27
C HIS A 156 5.97 32.56 -29.00
N LYS A 157 7.10 32.14 -28.40
CA LYS A 157 8.40 32.22 -29.05
C LYS A 157 8.63 31.01 -29.96
N PRO A 158 9.23 31.22 -31.16
CA PRO A 158 9.52 30.12 -32.08
C PRO A 158 10.36 29.01 -31.43
N GLY A 159 10.02 27.77 -31.70
CA GLY A 159 10.76 26.59 -31.24
C GLY A 159 10.48 26.14 -29.80
N VAL A 160 9.75 26.90 -29.00
CA VAL A 160 9.47 26.54 -27.59
C VAL A 160 8.48 25.41 -27.49
N THR A 161 7.42 25.42 -28.27
CA THR A 161 6.39 24.38 -28.28
C THR A 161 6.98 23.08 -28.82
N GLU A 162 7.70 23.11 -29.92
CA GLU A 162 8.35 21.96 -30.53
C GLU A 162 9.39 21.32 -29.58
N ALA A 163 10.15 22.14 -28.86
CA ALA A 163 11.08 21.64 -27.86
C ALA A 163 10.36 20.96 -26.68
N ALA A 164 9.24 21.52 -26.22
CA ALA A 164 8.44 20.93 -25.15
C ALA A 164 7.81 19.59 -25.60
N GLU A 165 7.28 19.52 -26.81
CA GLU A 165 6.76 18.27 -27.39
C GLU A 165 7.84 17.20 -27.48
N ALA A 166 9.05 17.55 -27.93
CA ALA A 166 10.19 16.64 -27.96
C ALA A 166 10.58 16.11 -26.57
N VAL A 167 10.48 16.95 -25.53
CA VAL A 167 10.69 16.52 -24.13
C VAL A 167 9.62 15.53 -23.70
N VAL A 168 8.34 15.81 -24.00
CA VAL A 168 7.23 14.89 -23.68
C VAL A 168 7.45 13.53 -24.33
N GLU A 169 7.80 13.50 -25.62
CA GLU A 169 8.01 12.23 -26.32
C GLU A 169 9.23 11.45 -25.77
N ARG A 170 10.31 12.14 -25.42
CA ARG A 170 11.47 11.50 -24.77
C ARG A 170 11.10 10.88 -23.41
N LEU A 171 10.30 11.57 -22.60
CA LEU A 171 9.84 11.06 -21.32
C LEU A 171 8.90 9.88 -21.46
N LYS A 172 7.97 9.92 -22.44
CA LYS A 172 7.12 8.76 -22.78
C LYS A 172 7.95 7.55 -23.20
N ALA A 173 8.93 7.75 -24.08
CA ALA A 173 9.82 6.70 -24.53
C ALA A 173 10.64 6.07 -23.38
N ALA A 174 10.92 6.85 -22.33
CA ALA A 174 11.55 6.38 -21.10
C ALA A 174 10.57 5.72 -20.10
N GLY A 175 9.30 5.52 -20.47
CA GLY A 175 8.28 4.89 -19.62
C GLY A 175 7.71 5.80 -18.53
N VAL A 176 7.94 7.11 -18.59
CA VAL A 176 7.42 8.08 -17.63
C VAL A 176 5.97 8.46 -17.99
N ARG A 177 5.07 8.45 -17.02
CA ARG A 177 3.71 8.97 -17.18
C ARG A 177 3.76 10.49 -17.20
N VAL A 178 3.78 11.05 -18.41
CA VAL A 178 3.98 12.48 -18.64
C VAL A 178 2.77 13.10 -19.32
N LYS A 179 2.47 14.34 -18.96
CA LYS A 179 1.48 15.19 -19.62
C LYS A 179 2.13 16.50 -20.07
N GLY A 180 1.92 16.90 -21.33
CA GLY A 180 2.22 18.25 -21.78
C GLY A 180 1.00 19.16 -21.55
N ASP A 181 1.18 20.32 -20.94
CA ASP A 181 0.14 21.35 -20.86
C ASP A 181 0.53 22.53 -21.77
N PHE A 182 -0.08 22.54 -22.96
CA PHE A 182 0.11 23.54 -23.99
C PHE A 182 -1.00 24.60 -24.02
N SER A 183 -1.80 24.70 -22.92
CA SER A 183 -2.87 25.68 -22.81
C SER A 183 -2.32 27.10 -22.71
N ASP A 184 -3.17 28.10 -23.03
CA ASP A 184 -2.81 29.50 -22.94
C ASP A 184 -2.89 30.10 -21.52
N ASN A 185 -3.13 29.27 -20.51
CA ASN A 185 -3.18 29.68 -19.12
C ASN A 185 -1.84 30.28 -18.67
N ARG A 186 -1.88 31.23 -17.74
CA ARG A 186 -0.66 31.81 -17.17
C ARG A 186 0.18 30.75 -16.46
N SER A 187 1.50 30.87 -16.56
CA SER A 187 2.44 29.89 -15.98
C SER A 187 2.20 29.63 -14.48
N GLU A 188 1.74 30.62 -13.74
CA GLU A 188 1.41 30.47 -12.32
C GLU A 188 0.14 29.67 -12.07
N GLU A 189 -0.88 29.86 -12.90
CA GLU A 189 -2.12 29.05 -12.85
C GLU A 189 -1.86 27.59 -13.21
N ARG A 190 -0.90 27.34 -14.11
CA ARG A 190 -0.44 25.98 -14.47
C ARG A 190 0.37 25.34 -13.33
N ARG A 191 1.28 26.12 -12.69
CA ARG A 191 2.10 25.64 -11.56
C ARG A 191 1.30 25.27 -10.34
N VAL A 192 0.16 25.92 -10.13
CA VAL A 192 -0.77 25.69 -9.02
C VAL A 192 -1.93 24.78 -9.46
N GLY A 193 -1.95 24.35 -10.73
CA GLY A 193 -3.00 23.52 -11.30
C GLY A 193 -3.26 22.27 -10.48
N LYS A 194 -4.54 21.99 -10.26
CA LYS A 194 -5.04 20.85 -9.46
C LYS A 194 -4.57 19.47 -9.95
N GLU A 195 -3.94 19.43 -11.14
CA GLU A 195 -3.48 18.19 -11.77
C GLU A 195 -2.05 17.76 -11.36
N CYS A 196 -1.30 18.65 -10.69
CA CYS A 196 0.10 18.40 -10.27
C CYS A 196 0.25 18.08 -8.78
N ARG A 197 -0.84 17.77 -8.09
CA ARG A 197 -0.86 17.47 -6.66
C ARG A 197 -1.41 16.10 -6.37
#